data_5379b7e31f4cfa7437fd75496f837e39
#
_entry.id   5379b7e31f4cfa7437fd75496f837e39
#
_cell.length_a   1.000
_cell.length_b   1.000
_cell.length_c   1.000
_cell.angle_alpha   90.00
_cell.angle_beta   90.00
_cell.angle_gamma   90.00
#
_symmetry.space_group_name_H-M   'P 1'
#
loop_
_entity.id
_entity.type
_entity.pdbx_description
1 polymer ?
#
loop_
_entity_poly.entity_id
_entity_poly.type
_entity_poly.pdbx_seq_one_letter_code
_entity_poly.pdbx_strand_id
1 'polypeptide(L)'
;MPALAEDLPALQLSVEGGSLTLTLEDNSAARSILSQLPMTLTFEDYNGTEKIAYPPEELDLSDAPDSCDPDVGMLAYYAPWGNLCIFYQDFRYSEGLAPLGKLEGDMGLLTAMDGSFSAVLDIVPGTGAPAVYMTSEITPEGLMAVYEALGRQAQGENVAVKLSTGETGSNHLRPELIGDFVQAVDGAIVECNTAYGGQRASTAMHYQLAEDHGYTAIADVDIMDENGSMTLPVTGGTVLSENYVGTNLQNYDFLVVLSHFKGHAMAGFGGAIKNLSIGCASSEGKAWIHSGGTGGSMWGGEQDAFLEAMAEAAKSVVDCFGSGERALYINVMNCLSVDCDCDGNPAEPDMHDIGILASLDPVALDQACIDLVYAAEDGGSLIQRIESRNGLHTLEHTRAIGFGSRDYTLVNIDDGLD
;
A
#
# COMPACT_ATOMS: atom_id res chain seq x y z
N MET A 1 -25.28 -12.27 5.78
CA MET A 1 -24.81 -11.22 6.71
C MET A 1 -25.05 -9.90 6.02
N PRO A 2 -25.51 -8.82 6.66
CA PRO A 2 -25.58 -7.53 5.99
C PRO A 2 -24.16 -7.14 5.57
N ALA A 3 -23.99 -6.73 4.32
CA ALA A 3 -22.75 -6.11 3.85
C ALA A 3 -22.44 -4.94 4.80
N LEU A 4 -21.20 -4.88 5.30
CA LEU A 4 -20.71 -3.70 5.98
C LEU A 4 -20.76 -2.58 4.95
N ALA A 5 -21.29 -1.41 5.32
CA ALA A 5 -21.22 -0.23 4.46
C ALA A 5 -19.73 0.05 4.21
N GLU A 6 -19.32 0.03 2.94
CA GLU A 6 -17.98 0.46 2.56
C GLU A 6 -17.91 1.97 2.79
N ASP A 7 -16.97 2.41 3.63
CA ASP A 7 -16.72 3.84 3.82
C ASP A 7 -16.15 4.39 2.49
N LEU A 8 -16.92 5.23 1.80
CA LEU A 8 -16.45 5.87 0.57
C LEU A 8 -15.26 6.79 0.87
N PRO A 9 -14.29 6.91 -0.07
CA PRO A 9 -13.13 7.78 0.12
C PRO A 9 -13.57 9.23 0.29
N ALA A 10 -12.86 9.99 1.12
CA ALA A 10 -13.02 11.43 1.13
C ALA A 10 -12.43 12.02 -0.14
N LEU A 11 -13.07 13.05 -0.70
CA LEU A 11 -12.55 13.74 -1.86
C LEU A 11 -11.99 15.10 -1.46
N GLN A 12 -11.07 15.63 -2.26
CA GLN A 12 -10.54 16.98 -2.15
C GLN A 12 -11.01 17.81 -3.33
N LEU A 13 -11.65 18.94 -3.03
CA LEU A 13 -11.92 19.98 -4.01
C LEU A 13 -10.84 21.06 -3.90
N SER A 14 -9.90 21.06 -4.85
CA SER A 14 -8.80 22.01 -4.91
C SER A 14 -9.18 23.21 -5.76
N VAL A 15 -9.05 24.41 -5.22
CA VAL A 15 -9.33 25.70 -5.88
C VAL A 15 -8.13 26.63 -5.75
N GLU A 16 -8.12 27.76 -6.45
CA GLU A 16 -7.09 28.78 -6.26
C GLU A 16 -7.12 29.26 -4.79
N GLY A 17 -6.00 29.15 -4.11
CA GLY A 17 -5.82 29.59 -2.73
C GLY A 17 -6.06 28.53 -1.65
N GLY A 18 -6.50 27.31 -1.98
CA GLY A 18 -6.67 26.23 -0.99
C GLY A 18 -7.50 25.06 -1.45
N SER A 19 -7.92 24.24 -0.49
CA SER A 19 -8.76 23.08 -0.76
C SER A 19 -9.81 22.86 0.33
N LEU A 20 -10.87 22.15 -0.04
CA LEU A 20 -11.95 21.70 0.83
C LEU A 20 -12.01 20.17 0.79
N THR A 21 -12.34 19.54 1.90
CA THR A 21 -12.54 18.08 1.96
C THR A 21 -14.03 17.77 1.80
N LEU A 22 -14.37 16.84 0.92
CA LEU A 22 -15.72 16.35 0.70
C LEU A 22 -15.87 14.95 1.29
N THR A 23 -16.73 14.81 2.28
CA THR A 23 -17.19 13.50 2.77
C THR A 23 -18.42 13.08 1.97
N LEU A 24 -18.34 11.91 1.31
CA LEU A 24 -19.42 11.40 0.46
C LEU A 24 -20.52 10.70 1.26
N GLU A 25 -21.74 10.74 0.75
CA GLU A 25 -22.85 9.89 1.20
C GLU A 25 -22.79 8.54 0.45
N ASP A 26 -23.19 7.46 1.13
CA ASP A 26 -23.21 6.12 0.51
C ASP A 26 -24.46 5.92 -0.36
N ASN A 27 -24.38 6.38 -1.61
CA ASN A 27 -25.44 6.19 -2.62
C ASN A 27 -24.85 6.09 -4.04
N SER A 28 -25.67 5.67 -5.02
CA SER A 28 -25.23 5.46 -6.40
C SER A 28 -24.67 6.72 -7.06
N ALA A 29 -25.22 7.90 -6.74
CA ALA A 29 -24.73 9.15 -7.32
C ALA A 29 -23.33 9.51 -6.83
N ALA A 30 -23.05 9.30 -5.55
CA ALA A 30 -21.71 9.49 -4.97
C ALA A 30 -20.70 8.47 -5.53
N ARG A 31 -21.09 7.19 -5.68
CA ARG A 31 -20.26 6.17 -6.32
C ARG A 31 -19.99 6.48 -7.79
N SER A 32 -20.98 7.05 -8.50
CA SER A 32 -20.83 7.47 -9.90
C SER A 32 -19.86 8.65 -10.08
N ILE A 33 -19.74 9.54 -9.09
CA ILE A 33 -18.70 10.59 -9.08
C ILE A 33 -17.29 9.97 -8.97
N LEU A 34 -17.12 8.94 -8.14
CA LEU A 34 -15.80 8.29 -7.94
C LEU A 34 -15.25 7.71 -9.24
N SER A 35 -16.10 7.13 -10.09
CA SER A 35 -15.68 6.55 -11.36
C SER A 35 -15.18 7.57 -12.40
N GLN A 36 -15.43 8.88 -12.16
CA GLN A 36 -15.04 9.96 -13.08
C GLN A 36 -13.79 10.74 -12.60
N LEU A 37 -13.22 10.38 -11.44
CA LEU A 37 -12.06 11.06 -10.87
C LEU A 37 -10.74 10.61 -11.52
N PRO A 38 -9.70 11.49 -11.57
CA PRO A 38 -9.76 12.91 -11.22
C PRO A 38 -10.50 13.74 -12.29
N MET A 39 -11.22 14.78 -11.86
CA MET A 39 -11.90 15.65 -12.82
C MET A 39 -11.59 17.13 -12.58
N THR A 40 -11.45 17.89 -13.66
CA THR A 40 -11.37 19.35 -13.62
C THR A 40 -12.74 19.92 -13.99
N LEU A 41 -13.31 20.67 -13.05
CA LEU A 41 -14.64 21.27 -13.16
C LEU A 41 -14.52 22.79 -13.29
N THR A 42 -15.37 23.39 -14.12
CA THR A 42 -15.53 24.85 -14.16
C THR A 42 -16.81 25.21 -13.43
N PHE A 43 -16.66 25.85 -12.29
CA PHE A 43 -17.77 26.33 -11.48
C PHE A 43 -18.13 27.78 -11.85
N GLU A 44 -19.42 28.08 -11.77
CA GLU A 44 -19.95 29.45 -11.86
C GLU A 44 -20.97 29.70 -10.74
N ASP A 45 -21.13 30.97 -10.39
CA ASP A 45 -22.12 31.37 -9.39
C ASP A 45 -23.54 31.28 -9.94
N TYR A 46 -24.43 30.68 -9.18
CA TYR A 46 -25.85 30.63 -9.50
C TYR A 46 -26.68 31.24 -8.41
N ASN A 47 -27.40 32.33 -8.76
CA ASN A 47 -28.39 33.02 -7.94
C ASN A 47 -27.87 33.53 -6.58
N GLY A 48 -26.56 33.58 -6.36
CA GLY A 48 -25.96 34.02 -5.10
C GLY A 48 -26.17 33.03 -3.94
N THR A 49 -26.43 31.77 -4.22
CA THR A 49 -26.69 30.70 -3.23
C THR A 49 -25.80 29.49 -3.38
N GLU A 50 -25.38 29.19 -4.61
CA GLU A 50 -24.65 27.98 -4.93
C GLU A 50 -23.63 28.20 -6.05
N LYS A 51 -22.61 27.34 -6.12
CA LYS A 51 -21.69 27.21 -7.23
C LYS A 51 -22.07 25.98 -8.04
N ILE A 52 -22.28 26.12 -9.35
CA ILE A 52 -22.69 25.01 -10.24
C ILE A 52 -21.60 24.64 -11.21
N ALA A 53 -21.47 23.34 -11.50
CA ALA A 53 -20.57 22.79 -12.52
C ALA A 53 -21.21 21.55 -13.16
N TYR A 54 -20.74 21.17 -14.33
CA TYR A 54 -21.23 19.99 -15.05
C TYR A 54 -20.15 18.90 -15.02
N PRO A 55 -20.48 17.71 -14.45
CA PRO A 55 -19.57 16.57 -14.52
C PRO A 55 -19.45 16.06 -15.96
N PRO A 56 -18.35 15.35 -16.30
CA PRO A 56 -18.14 14.81 -17.65
C PRO A 56 -19.25 13.88 -18.11
N GLU A 57 -19.80 13.07 -17.21
CA GLU A 57 -20.88 12.11 -17.49
C GLU A 57 -22.03 12.29 -16.49
N GLU A 58 -23.26 11.90 -16.91
CA GLU A 58 -24.43 11.90 -16.02
C GLU A 58 -24.23 10.90 -14.89
N LEU A 59 -24.73 11.24 -13.68
CA LEU A 59 -24.59 10.37 -12.51
C LEU A 59 -25.70 9.30 -12.48
N ASP A 60 -25.37 8.12 -11.96
CA ASP A 60 -26.33 7.06 -11.65
C ASP A 60 -27.16 7.45 -10.40
N LEU A 61 -28.46 7.54 -10.55
CA LEU A 61 -29.40 7.91 -9.47
C LEU A 61 -30.23 6.72 -8.97
N SER A 62 -29.85 5.49 -9.29
CA SER A 62 -30.67 4.29 -9.07
C SER A 62 -31.05 4.04 -7.59
N ASP A 63 -30.19 4.41 -6.63
CA ASP A 63 -30.45 4.28 -5.19
C ASP A 63 -30.25 5.61 -4.43
N ALA A 64 -29.95 6.71 -5.15
CA ALA A 64 -29.80 8.03 -4.52
C ALA A 64 -31.17 8.64 -4.17
N PRO A 65 -31.26 9.42 -3.05
CA PRO A 65 -32.43 10.22 -2.78
C PRO A 65 -32.71 11.20 -3.94
N ASP A 66 -33.98 11.37 -4.28
CA ASP A 66 -34.42 12.24 -5.38
C ASP A 66 -34.70 13.70 -4.95
N SER A 67 -34.45 14.03 -3.70
CA SER A 67 -34.75 15.33 -3.11
C SER A 67 -34.01 15.53 -1.79
N CYS A 68 -33.64 16.77 -1.47
CA CYS A 68 -33.08 17.13 -0.18
C CYS A 68 -33.37 18.59 0.21
N ASP A 69 -33.02 18.94 1.45
CA ASP A 69 -33.06 20.30 2.03
C ASP A 69 -31.57 20.71 2.24
N PRO A 70 -30.94 21.40 1.27
CA PRO A 70 -29.51 21.61 1.32
C PRO A 70 -29.11 22.68 2.32
N ASP A 71 -28.10 22.39 3.13
CA ASP A 71 -27.42 23.29 4.04
C ASP A 71 -26.07 23.76 3.49
N VAL A 72 -25.41 24.70 4.17
CA VAL A 72 -24.08 25.20 3.78
C VAL A 72 -23.05 24.08 3.78
N GLY A 73 -22.30 23.95 2.69
CA GLY A 73 -21.30 22.92 2.44
C GLY A 73 -21.83 21.69 1.73
N MET A 74 -23.14 21.53 1.52
CA MET A 74 -23.67 20.40 0.78
C MET A 74 -23.24 20.44 -0.67
N LEU A 75 -22.71 19.31 -1.18
CA LEU A 75 -22.60 19.00 -2.60
C LEU A 75 -23.79 18.12 -2.98
N ALA A 76 -24.52 18.51 -4.01
CA ALA A 76 -25.64 17.74 -4.54
C ALA A 76 -25.62 17.73 -6.08
N TYR A 77 -26.34 16.78 -6.69
CA TYR A 77 -26.56 16.72 -8.12
C TYR A 77 -27.99 17.08 -8.46
N TYR A 78 -28.17 18.12 -9.28
CA TYR A 78 -29.50 18.51 -9.75
C TYR A 78 -29.85 17.81 -11.05
N ALA A 79 -30.57 16.71 -10.94
CA ALA A 79 -30.89 15.82 -12.04
C ALA A 79 -31.57 16.50 -13.25
N PRO A 80 -32.49 17.48 -13.08
CA PRO A 80 -33.13 18.12 -14.24
C PRO A 80 -32.17 18.87 -15.17
N TRP A 81 -31.02 19.31 -14.67
CA TRP A 81 -30.00 20.01 -15.44
C TRP A 81 -28.71 19.22 -15.65
N GLY A 82 -28.53 18.13 -14.90
CA GLY A 82 -27.31 17.33 -14.96
C GLY A 82 -26.10 18.02 -14.38
N ASN A 83 -26.26 18.86 -13.37
CA ASN A 83 -25.16 19.64 -12.80
C ASN A 83 -24.95 19.36 -11.32
N LEU A 84 -23.71 19.55 -10.87
CA LEU A 84 -23.32 19.60 -9.47
C LEU A 84 -23.65 20.97 -8.90
N CYS A 85 -24.09 21.02 -7.63
CA CYS A 85 -24.41 22.23 -6.88
C CYS A 85 -23.67 22.20 -5.54
N ILE A 86 -22.82 23.17 -5.27
CA ILE A 86 -22.21 23.39 -3.95
C ILE A 86 -22.90 24.56 -3.30
N PHE A 87 -23.65 24.29 -2.24
CA PHE A 87 -24.39 25.31 -1.52
C PHE A 87 -23.49 26.04 -0.53
N TYR A 88 -23.35 27.34 -0.64
CA TYR A 88 -22.66 28.21 0.32
C TYR A 88 -23.60 29.07 1.12
N GLN A 89 -24.92 28.93 0.91
CA GLN A 89 -26.01 29.43 1.73
C GLN A 89 -27.08 28.35 1.88
N ASP A 90 -27.83 28.39 2.98
CA ASP A 90 -28.97 27.49 3.18
C ASP A 90 -30.01 27.71 2.10
N PHE A 91 -30.57 26.63 1.61
CA PHE A 91 -31.61 26.68 0.58
C PHE A 91 -32.79 25.79 0.99
N ARG A 92 -33.92 26.04 0.39
CA ARG A 92 -35.15 25.29 0.67
C ARG A 92 -35.11 23.89 0.10
N TYR A 93 -35.92 22.98 0.63
CA TYR A 93 -36.21 21.68 0.07
C TYR A 93 -36.44 21.77 -1.44
N SER A 94 -35.79 20.87 -2.20
CA SER A 94 -35.85 20.85 -3.65
C SER A 94 -35.95 19.41 -4.17
N GLU A 95 -37.00 19.22 -5.03
CA GLU A 95 -37.16 17.97 -5.80
C GLU A 95 -36.12 17.93 -6.94
N GLY A 96 -35.65 16.73 -7.28
CA GLY A 96 -34.63 16.49 -8.31
C GLY A 96 -33.19 16.78 -7.84
N LEU A 97 -32.98 17.05 -6.55
CA LEU A 97 -31.68 17.33 -5.97
C LEU A 97 -31.18 16.14 -5.15
N ALA A 98 -30.27 15.34 -5.71
CA ALA A 98 -29.68 14.19 -5.06
C ALA A 98 -28.45 14.59 -4.23
N PRO A 99 -28.41 14.36 -2.90
CA PRO A 99 -27.24 14.67 -2.07
C PRO A 99 -26.09 13.75 -2.42
N LEU A 100 -24.88 14.32 -2.52
CA LEU A 100 -23.64 13.59 -2.80
C LEU A 100 -22.72 13.54 -1.60
N GLY A 101 -22.77 14.55 -0.74
CA GLY A 101 -21.90 14.67 0.42
C GLY A 101 -21.79 16.09 0.96
N LYS A 102 -20.85 16.25 1.88
CA LYS A 102 -20.63 17.53 2.57
C LYS A 102 -19.19 17.97 2.51
N LEU A 103 -18.98 19.23 2.07
CA LEU A 103 -17.69 19.90 2.09
C LEU A 103 -17.39 20.46 3.48
N GLU A 104 -16.19 20.21 3.95
CA GLU A 104 -15.62 20.74 5.18
C GLU A 104 -14.39 21.60 4.87
N GLY A 105 -14.17 22.65 5.68
CA GLY A 105 -13.07 23.60 5.52
C GLY A 105 -13.55 25.05 5.42
N ASP A 106 -12.69 25.92 4.90
CA ASP A 106 -13.03 27.35 4.77
C ASP A 106 -13.90 27.63 3.54
N MET A 107 -15.21 27.64 3.72
CA MET A 107 -16.18 27.99 2.67
C MET A 107 -15.95 29.41 2.10
N GLY A 108 -15.16 30.26 2.78
CA GLY A 108 -14.72 31.55 2.27
C GLY A 108 -13.95 31.43 0.95
N LEU A 109 -13.26 30.31 0.71
CA LEU A 109 -12.59 30.03 -0.56
C LEU A 109 -13.57 30.06 -1.74
N LEU A 110 -14.75 29.46 -1.60
CA LEU A 110 -15.76 29.44 -2.68
C LEU A 110 -16.52 30.76 -2.78
N THR A 111 -16.83 31.42 -1.67
CA THR A 111 -17.58 32.68 -1.68
C THR A 111 -16.75 33.85 -2.17
N ALA A 112 -15.41 33.78 -2.07
CA ALA A 112 -14.49 34.80 -2.60
C ALA A 112 -14.27 34.71 -4.11
N MET A 113 -14.69 33.60 -4.76
CA MET A 113 -14.53 33.41 -6.21
C MET A 113 -15.63 34.19 -6.97
N ASP A 114 -15.21 35.27 -7.63
CA ASP A 114 -16.08 36.05 -8.52
C ASP A 114 -16.04 35.49 -9.95
N GLY A 115 -17.19 35.20 -10.54
CA GLY A 115 -17.29 34.65 -11.90
C GLY A 115 -17.01 33.14 -11.97
N SER A 116 -16.57 32.69 -13.16
CA SER A 116 -16.22 31.27 -13.36
C SER A 116 -14.82 31.00 -12.86
N PHE A 117 -14.61 29.87 -12.18
CA PHE A 117 -13.31 29.39 -11.71
C PHE A 117 -13.15 27.90 -11.96
N SER A 118 -11.91 27.46 -12.06
CA SER A 118 -11.57 26.04 -12.21
C SER A 118 -11.29 25.43 -10.85
N ALA A 119 -11.78 24.20 -10.66
CA ALA A 119 -11.50 23.39 -9.48
C ALA A 119 -11.15 21.94 -9.91
N VAL A 120 -10.26 21.29 -9.18
CA VAL A 120 -9.97 19.87 -9.36
C VAL A 120 -10.62 19.09 -8.23
N LEU A 121 -11.46 18.12 -8.58
CA LEU A 121 -12.02 17.15 -7.65
C LEU A 121 -11.25 15.85 -7.81
N ASP A 122 -10.67 15.35 -6.72
CA ASP A 122 -9.86 14.13 -6.69
C ASP A 122 -9.99 13.43 -5.33
N ILE A 123 -9.57 12.18 -5.26
CA ILE A 123 -9.53 11.42 -3.99
C ILE A 123 -8.45 12.04 -3.08
N VAL A 124 -8.79 12.24 -1.80
CA VAL A 124 -7.77 12.60 -0.81
C VAL A 124 -6.83 11.41 -0.65
N PRO A 125 -5.52 11.58 -0.90
CA PRO A 125 -4.56 10.49 -0.71
C PRO A 125 -4.69 9.86 0.68
N GLY A 126 -4.83 8.52 0.72
CA GLY A 126 -5.00 7.76 1.97
C GLY A 126 -6.43 7.67 2.50
N THR A 127 -7.45 8.20 1.79
CA THR A 127 -8.87 7.99 2.10
C THR A 127 -9.51 7.10 1.04
N GLY A 128 -10.23 6.07 1.45
CA GLY A 128 -10.79 5.02 0.61
C GLY A 128 -9.92 3.77 0.60
N ALA A 129 -10.47 2.68 0.06
CA ALA A 129 -9.73 1.43 -0.04
C ALA A 129 -8.54 1.59 -1.02
N PRO A 130 -7.30 1.32 -0.61
CA PRO A 130 -6.14 1.42 -1.49
C PRO A 130 -6.29 0.55 -2.74
N ALA A 131 -5.83 1.03 -3.89
CA ALA A 131 -5.73 0.22 -5.08
C ALA A 131 -4.58 -0.79 -4.96
N VAL A 132 -4.85 -2.03 -5.36
CA VAL A 132 -3.85 -3.08 -5.56
C VAL A 132 -3.92 -3.47 -7.04
N TYR A 133 -2.90 -3.10 -7.81
CA TYR A 133 -2.78 -3.44 -9.22
C TYR A 133 -2.17 -4.83 -9.37
N MET A 134 -2.70 -5.61 -10.30
CA MET A 134 -2.29 -7.00 -10.51
C MET A 134 -2.15 -7.31 -12.00
N THR A 135 -1.10 -8.06 -12.35
CA THR A 135 -0.95 -8.77 -13.62
C THR A 135 -0.68 -10.25 -13.37
N SER A 136 -1.19 -11.12 -14.22
CA SER A 136 -0.84 -12.55 -14.26
C SER A 136 0.52 -12.80 -14.94
N GLU A 137 1.05 -11.83 -15.69
CA GLU A 137 2.28 -11.92 -16.46
C GLU A 137 3.52 -11.73 -15.55
N ILE A 138 4.14 -12.84 -15.13
CA ILE A 138 5.36 -12.83 -14.30
C ILE A 138 6.58 -12.71 -15.22
N THR A 139 6.74 -11.52 -15.79
CA THR A 139 7.82 -11.14 -16.71
C THR A 139 8.41 -9.79 -16.32
N PRO A 140 9.58 -9.39 -16.83
CA PRO A 140 10.10 -8.03 -16.64
C PRO A 140 9.11 -6.96 -17.07
N GLU A 141 8.39 -7.17 -18.18
CA GLU A 141 7.38 -6.27 -18.71
C GLU A 141 6.15 -6.17 -17.77
N GLY A 142 5.70 -7.32 -17.23
CA GLY A 142 4.61 -7.36 -16.25
C GLY A 142 4.98 -6.63 -14.95
N LEU A 143 6.23 -6.77 -14.48
CA LEU A 143 6.74 -6.04 -13.33
C LEU A 143 6.75 -4.52 -13.57
N MET A 144 7.19 -4.09 -14.76
CA MET A 144 7.13 -2.68 -15.15
C MET A 144 5.70 -2.17 -15.26
N ALA A 145 4.79 -2.96 -15.81
CA ALA A 145 3.39 -2.57 -15.99
C ALA A 145 2.68 -2.29 -14.64
N VAL A 146 2.85 -3.16 -13.62
CA VAL A 146 2.27 -2.91 -12.29
C VAL A 146 2.92 -1.71 -11.59
N TYR A 147 4.21 -1.49 -11.81
CA TYR A 147 4.91 -0.30 -11.31
C TYR A 147 4.36 0.98 -11.93
N GLU A 148 4.16 1.02 -13.24
CA GLU A 148 3.60 2.17 -13.96
C GLU A 148 2.15 2.44 -13.51
N ALA A 149 1.36 1.39 -13.30
CA ALA A 149 -0.02 1.49 -12.82
C ALA A 149 -0.16 2.16 -11.46
N LEU A 150 0.87 2.10 -10.59
CA LEU A 150 0.89 2.82 -9.32
C LEU A 150 0.76 4.34 -9.45
N GLY A 151 1.12 4.92 -10.61
CA GLY A 151 1.14 6.36 -10.82
C GLY A 151 2.18 7.11 -9.97
N ARG A 152 2.93 6.42 -9.12
CA ARG A 152 4.03 6.96 -8.31
C ARG A 152 5.35 6.47 -8.85
N GLN A 153 6.23 7.40 -9.19
CA GLN A 153 7.60 7.11 -9.59
C GLN A 153 8.50 7.00 -8.36
N ALA A 154 9.44 6.05 -8.37
CA ALA A 154 10.53 6.01 -7.40
C ALA A 154 11.48 7.17 -7.72
N GLN A 155 11.33 8.29 -7.02
CA GLN A 155 12.09 9.52 -7.25
C GLN A 155 12.91 9.87 -6.02
N GLY A 156 14.23 9.94 -6.17
CA GLY A 156 15.18 10.28 -5.13
C GLY A 156 16.58 10.42 -5.69
N GLU A 157 17.52 10.92 -4.88
CA GLU A 157 18.94 10.87 -5.23
C GLU A 157 19.51 9.47 -5.00
N ASN A 158 18.90 8.73 -4.04
CA ASN A 158 19.31 7.39 -3.66
C ASN A 158 18.07 6.50 -3.41
N VAL A 159 17.76 5.66 -4.36
CA VAL A 159 16.62 4.72 -4.27
C VAL A 159 17.09 3.39 -3.71
N ALA A 160 16.48 2.92 -2.61
CA ALA A 160 16.67 1.57 -2.10
C ALA A 160 15.65 0.61 -2.72
N VAL A 161 16.10 -0.49 -3.31
CA VAL A 161 15.24 -1.64 -3.70
C VAL A 161 15.45 -2.75 -2.68
N LYS A 162 14.53 -2.82 -1.71
CA LYS A 162 14.57 -3.81 -0.65
C LYS A 162 13.98 -5.14 -1.12
N LEU A 163 14.82 -6.13 -1.22
CA LEU A 163 14.43 -7.51 -1.51
C LEU A 163 15.11 -8.50 -0.57
N SER A 164 14.78 -9.78 -0.65
CA SER A 164 15.53 -10.84 0.00
C SER A 164 16.51 -11.45 -1.00
N THR A 165 17.80 -11.43 -0.70
CA THR A 165 18.83 -12.06 -1.53
C THR A 165 18.73 -13.59 -1.55
N GLY A 166 18.03 -14.20 -0.59
CA GLY A 166 17.81 -15.63 -0.45
C GLY A 166 19.05 -16.41 -0.02
N GLU A 167 18.89 -17.61 0.54
CA GLU A 167 19.97 -18.57 0.75
C GLU A 167 20.26 -19.35 -0.54
N THR A 168 21.46 -19.90 -0.69
CA THR A 168 21.76 -20.81 -1.81
C THR A 168 20.79 -21.99 -1.82
N GLY A 169 20.16 -22.25 -2.97
CA GLY A 169 19.14 -23.28 -3.14
C GLY A 169 17.72 -22.82 -2.87
N SER A 170 17.52 -21.58 -2.43
CA SER A 170 16.18 -20.99 -2.29
C SER A 170 15.56 -20.60 -3.63
N ASN A 171 14.24 -20.31 -3.60
CA ASN A 171 13.50 -19.83 -4.77
C ASN A 171 13.50 -18.29 -4.89
N HIS A 172 14.59 -17.63 -4.47
CA HIS A 172 14.70 -16.17 -4.48
C HIS A 172 14.39 -15.55 -5.85
N LEU A 173 13.97 -14.27 -5.86
CA LEU A 173 13.71 -13.52 -7.09
C LEU A 173 14.94 -13.49 -7.98
N ARG A 174 14.76 -13.87 -9.25
CA ARG A 174 15.88 -14.00 -10.20
C ARG A 174 16.22 -12.63 -10.80
N PRO A 175 17.52 -12.31 -10.99
CA PRO A 175 17.94 -11.08 -11.66
C PRO A 175 17.30 -10.87 -13.04
N GLU A 176 17.03 -11.96 -13.77
CA GLU A 176 16.39 -11.92 -15.08
C GLU A 176 14.97 -11.37 -15.06
N LEU A 177 14.26 -11.52 -13.93
CA LEU A 177 12.91 -10.97 -13.74
C LEU A 177 12.95 -9.50 -13.32
N ILE A 178 13.88 -9.15 -12.44
CA ILE A 178 13.83 -7.86 -11.74
C ILE A 178 14.82 -6.82 -12.29
N GLY A 179 15.76 -7.23 -13.14
CA GLY A 179 16.89 -6.38 -13.55
C GLY A 179 16.47 -5.10 -14.25
N ASP A 180 15.56 -5.19 -15.22
CA ASP A 180 15.08 -4.04 -15.98
C ASP A 180 14.37 -3.03 -15.05
N PHE A 181 13.59 -3.53 -14.08
CA PHE A 181 12.91 -2.69 -13.11
C PHE A 181 13.91 -1.98 -12.17
N VAL A 182 14.88 -2.72 -11.58
CA VAL A 182 15.89 -2.15 -10.68
C VAL A 182 16.71 -1.08 -11.38
N GLN A 183 17.05 -1.28 -12.65
CA GLN A 183 17.77 -0.31 -13.47
C GLN A 183 16.88 0.90 -13.83
N ALA A 184 15.59 0.67 -14.12
CA ALA A 184 14.66 1.76 -14.46
C ALA A 184 14.43 2.74 -13.30
N VAL A 185 14.48 2.25 -12.06
CA VAL A 185 14.37 3.11 -10.86
C VAL A 185 15.72 3.65 -10.37
N ASP A 186 16.83 3.33 -11.05
CA ASP A 186 18.22 3.67 -10.66
C ASP A 186 18.50 3.30 -9.19
N GLY A 187 18.04 2.11 -8.79
CA GLY A 187 18.02 1.67 -7.40
C GLY A 187 19.19 0.77 -7.01
N ALA A 188 19.68 0.93 -5.78
CA ALA A 188 20.57 -0.03 -5.15
C ALA A 188 19.76 -1.15 -4.50
N ILE A 189 20.18 -2.42 -4.67
CA ILE A 189 19.60 -3.55 -3.96
C ILE A 189 20.09 -3.54 -2.51
N VAL A 190 19.13 -3.50 -1.56
CA VAL A 190 19.46 -3.42 -0.13
C VAL A 190 18.93 -4.62 0.65
N GLU A 191 19.73 -5.10 1.61
CA GLU A 191 19.39 -6.19 2.54
C GLU A 191 20.15 -5.98 3.86
N CYS A 192 19.83 -6.76 4.90
CA CYS A 192 20.58 -6.84 6.16
C CYS A 192 20.99 -8.30 6.46
N ASN A 193 22.09 -8.47 7.20
CA ASN A 193 22.54 -9.77 7.67
C ASN A 193 21.44 -10.50 8.47
N THR A 194 21.48 -11.83 8.46
CA THR A 194 20.56 -12.64 9.28
C THR A 194 21.02 -12.73 10.74
N ALA A 195 20.09 -12.99 11.64
CA ALA A 195 20.36 -13.25 13.06
C ALA A 195 20.64 -14.75 13.34
N TYR A 196 20.59 -15.59 12.34
CA TYR A 196 20.89 -17.03 12.41
C TYR A 196 22.09 -17.38 11.53
N GLY A 197 22.65 -18.56 11.72
CA GLY A 197 23.77 -19.06 10.88
C GLY A 197 23.31 -19.35 9.44
N GLY A 198 24.16 -19.06 8.48
CA GLY A 198 23.92 -19.23 7.04
C GLY A 198 24.86 -18.36 6.23
N GLN A 199 24.65 -18.28 4.93
CA GLN A 199 25.52 -17.50 4.05
C GLN A 199 25.29 -15.99 4.16
N ARG A 200 24.18 -15.58 4.78
CA ARG A 200 23.86 -14.18 5.08
C ARG A 200 24.14 -13.77 6.53
N ALA A 201 24.86 -14.63 7.28
CA ALA A 201 25.17 -14.36 8.70
C ALA A 201 26.30 -13.35 8.91
N SER A 202 27.05 -13.01 7.88
CA SER A 202 28.10 -11.99 7.94
C SER A 202 28.16 -11.22 6.63
N THR A 203 28.50 -9.96 6.71
CA THR A 203 28.55 -9.02 5.58
C THR A 203 29.38 -9.56 4.40
N ALA A 204 30.58 -10.08 4.68
CA ALA A 204 31.45 -10.59 3.60
C ALA A 204 30.85 -11.81 2.88
N MET A 205 30.21 -12.73 3.61
CA MET A 205 29.54 -13.89 3.02
C MET A 205 28.28 -13.46 2.28
N HIS A 206 27.57 -12.47 2.77
CA HIS A 206 26.36 -11.98 2.17
C HIS A 206 26.62 -11.24 0.85
N TYR A 207 27.67 -10.43 0.75
CA TYR A 207 28.11 -9.86 -0.53
C TYR A 207 28.50 -10.93 -1.53
N GLN A 208 29.23 -11.97 -1.11
CA GLN A 208 29.58 -13.07 -1.99
C GLN A 208 28.34 -13.81 -2.50
N LEU A 209 27.35 -14.03 -1.63
CA LEU A 209 26.09 -14.65 -2.01
C LEU A 209 25.29 -13.80 -3.01
N ALA A 210 25.27 -12.48 -2.82
CA ALA A 210 24.63 -11.55 -3.76
C ALA A 210 25.30 -11.57 -5.13
N GLU A 211 26.63 -11.72 -5.17
CA GLU A 211 27.41 -11.92 -6.42
C GLU A 211 27.09 -13.29 -7.06
N ASP A 212 27.10 -14.37 -6.28
CA ASP A 212 26.80 -15.73 -6.74
C ASP A 212 25.38 -15.84 -7.31
N HIS A 213 24.42 -15.07 -6.77
CA HIS A 213 23.03 -14.98 -7.24
C HIS A 213 22.84 -14.01 -8.42
N GLY A 214 23.89 -13.28 -8.82
CA GLY A 214 23.88 -12.38 -9.98
C GLY A 214 23.34 -10.97 -9.71
N TYR A 215 23.02 -10.62 -8.47
CA TYR A 215 22.46 -9.29 -8.15
C TYR A 215 23.44 -8.14 -8.44
N THR A 216 24.75 -8.36 -8.23
CA THR A 216 25.80 -7.37 -8.52
C THR A 216 25.97 -7.08 -10.01
N ALA A 217 25.40 -7.90 -10.89
CA ALA A 217 25.39 -7.67 -12.33
C ALA A 217 24.29 -6.71 -12.79
N ILE A 218 23.26 -6.49 -11.97
CA ILE A 218 22.10 -5.65 -12.32
C ILE A 218 22.07 -4.32 -11.56
N ALA A 219 22.67 -4.25 -10.36
CA ALA A 219 22.73 -3.04 -9.54
C ALA A 219 23.85 -3.09 -8.51
N ASP A 220 24.14 -1.97 -7.87
CA ASP A 220 24.89 -1.95 -6.63
C ASP A 220 24.14 -2.68 -5.52
N VAL A 221 24.87 -3.38 -4.65
CA VAL A 221 24.30 -4.11 -3.50
C VAL A 221 24.84 -3.48 -2.21
N ASP A 222 23.95 -3.18 -1.26
CA ASP A 222 24.31 -2.65 0.06
C ASP A 222 23.76 -3.55 1.17
N ILE A 223 24.64 -4.09 2.00
CA ILE A 223 24.27 -4.80 3.22
C ILE A 223 24.16 -3.74 4.35
N MET A 224 22.97 -3.19 4.52
CA MET A 224 22.70 -1.97 5.31
C MET A 224 23.20 -1.99 6.75
N ASP A 225 23.36 -3.18 7.34
CA ASP A 225 23.88 -3.33 8.71
C ASP A 225 25.38 -3.66 8.77
N GLU A 226 26.12 -3.47 7.67
CA GLU A 226 27.58 -3.68 7.65
C GLU A 226 28.32 -2.77 8.67
N ASN A 227 27.77 -1.57 8.91
CA ASN A 227 28.28 -0.58 9.84
C ASN A 227 27.51 -0.55 11.18
N GLY A 228 26.66 -1.56 11.44
CA GLY A 228 25.88 -1.69 12.65
C GLY A 228 24.41 -1.28 12.51
N SER A 229 23.81 -0.97 13.66
CA SER A 229 22.37 -0.67 13.75
C SER A 229 22.13 0.81 14.03
N MET A 230 21.04 1.33 13.51
CA MET A 230 20.43 2.58 13.97
C MET A 230 19.03 2.32 14.54
N THR A 231 18.57 3.21 15.41
CA THR A 231 17.26 3.09 16.06
C THR A 231 16.23 3.96 15.36
N LEU A 232 15.08 3.38 15.05
CA LEU A 232 13.87 4.10 14.63
C LEU A 232 12.85 4.11 15.78
N PRO A 233 12.16 5.23 16.04
CA PRO A 233 11.05 5.24 16.99
C PRO A 233 9.87 4.44 16.43
N VAL A 234 9.16 3.73 17.28
CA VAL A 234 7.89 3.05 16.94
C VAL A 234 6.75 3.88 17.51
N THR A 235 6.08 4.64 16.63
CA THR A 235 4.97 5.52 17.05
C THR A 235 3.67 4.72 17.09
N GLY A 236 3.00 4.72 18.25
CA GLY A 236 1.73 4.00 18.43
C GLY A 236 1.90 2.50 18.63
N GLY A 237 3.12 1.99 18.80
CA GLY A 237 3.37 0.59 19.11
C GLY A 237 2.88 0.22 20.52
N THR A 238 2.50 -1.04 20.69
CA THR A 238 2.06 -1.63 21.95
C THR A 238 3.05 -2.66 22.49
N VAL A 239 3.90 -3.20 21.58
CA VAL A 239 4.91 -4.23 21.87
C VAL A 239 6.32 -3.61 21.78
N LEU A 240 6.58 -2.81 20.74
CA LEU A 240 7.85 -2.15 20.53
C LEU A 240 7.75 -0.63 20.82
N SER A 241 8.75 -0.08 21.49
CA SER A 241 8.98 1.37 21.57
C SER A 241 10.00 1.86 20.53
N GLU A 242 10.82 0.95 20.03
CA GLU A 242 11.91 1.21 19.09
C GLU A 242 12.21 0.00 18.22
N ASN A 243 12.74 0.24 17.03
CA ASN A 243 13.18 -0.78 16.08
C ASN A 243 14.65 -0.53 15.71
N TYR A 244 15.43 -1.60 15.54
CA TYR A 244 16.83 -1.54 15.15
C TYR A 244 17.00 -1.96 13.70
N VAL A 245 17.29 -1.00 12.83
CA VAL A 245 17.49 -1.22 11.39
C VAL A 245 18.96 -1.07 11.00
N GLY A 246 19.34 -1.53 9.81
CA GLY A 246 20.68 -1.32 9.30
C GLY A 246 21.01 0.17 9.20
N THR A 247 22.20 0.56 9.65
CA THR A 247 22.63 1.98 9.69
C THR A 247 22.58 2.64 8.32
N ASN A 248 22.87 1.91 7.25
CA ASN A 248 22.91 2.46 5.90
C ASN A 248 21.51 2.82 5.35
N LEU A 249 20.41 2.42 6.00
CA LEU A 249 19.06 2.82 5.61
C LEU A 249 18.91 4.35 5.53
N GLN A 250 19.63 5.10 6.38
CA GLN A 250 19.62 6.56 6.37
C GLN A 250 20.20 7.22 5.10
N ASN A 251 20.89 6.44 4.26
CA ASN A 251 21.51 6.95 3.03
C ASN A 251 20.52 7.03 1.87
N TYR A 252 19.31 6.48 2.03
CA TYR A 252 18.28 6.39 1.01
C TYR A 252 17.15 7.36 1.28
N ASP A 253 16.63 7.95 0.23
CA ASP A 253 15.53 8.92 0.28
C ASP A 253 14.23 8.40 -0.34
N PHE A 254 14.27 7.26 -1.03
CA PHE A 254 13.08 6.53 -1.51
C PHE A 254 13.25 5.02 -1.29
N LEU A 255 12.16 4.33 -0.95
CA LEU A 255 12.15 2.89 -0.67
C LEU A 255 11.18 2.15 -1.60
N VAL A 256 11.72 1.26 -2.42
CA VAL A 256 10.95 0.25 -3.15
C VAL A 256 11.03 -1.07 -2.39
N VAL A 257 9.91 -1.61 -1.96
CA VAL A 257 9.83 -2.90 -1.28
C VAL A 257 9.40 -3.95 -2.29
N LEU A 258 10.38 -4.67 -2.84
CA LEU A 258 10.16 -5.74 -3.81
C LEU A 258 10.23 -7.09 -3.10
N SER A 259 9.09 -7.71 -2.87
CA SER A 259 8.98 -8.90 -2.05
C SER A 259 8.65 -10.13 -2.89
N HIS A 260 9.23 -11.24 -2.54
CA HIS A 260 8.81 -12.56 -3.00
C HIS A 260 7.78 -13.10 -2.00
N PHE A 261 6.49 -13.07 -2.36
CA PHE A 261 5.41 -13.52 -1.47
C PHE A 261 5.37 -15.04 -1.41
N LYS A 262 5.32 -15.61 -0.20
CA LYS A 262 5.23 -17.05 0.04
C LYS A 262 5.01 -17.38 1.52
N GLY A 263 4.99 -18.68 1.85
CA GLY A 263 4.93 -19.16 3.23
C GLY A 263 6.17 -18.79 4.03
N HIS A 264 6.02 -18.81 5.36
CA HIS A 264 7.14 -18.61 6.29
C HIS A 264 6.97 -19.45 7.56
N ALA A 265 8.04 -20.09 7.99
CA ALA A 265 8.03 -21.04 9.09
C ALA A 265 7.58 -20.45 10.44
N MET A 266 7.83 -19.16 10.70
CA MET A 266 7.46 -18.48 11.95
C MET A 266 6.28 -17.52 11.78
N ALA A 267 6.26 -16.69 10.71
CA ALA A 267 5.24 -15.67 10.52
C ALA A 267 3.99 -16.17 9.76
N GLY A 268 3.97 -17.42 9.29
CA GLY A 268 2.89 -17.95 8.45
C GLY A 268 3.10 -17.61 6.98
N PHE A 269 3.30 -16.34 6.66
CA PHE A 269 3.63 -15.85 5.32
C PHE A 269 4.72 -14.77 5.37
N GLY A 270 5.26 -14.43 4.22
CA GLY A 270 6.17 -13.32 4.01
C GLY A 270 5.79 -12.54 2.76
N GLY A 271 5.52 -11.27 2.90
CA GLY A 271 5.22 -10.29 1.87
C GLY A 271 5.87 -8.95 2.19
N ALA A 272 5.23 -7.84 1.82
CA ALA A 272 5.76 -6.49 2.01
C ALA A 272 6.01 -6.16 3.49
N ILE A 273 5.08 -6.50 4.39
CA ILE A 273 5.23 -6.21 5.84
C ILE A 273 6.45 -6.92 6.42
N LYS A 274 6.65 -8.20 6.09
CA LYS A 274 7.82 -8.94 6.56
C LYS A 274 9.12 -8.41 5.96
N ASN A 275 9.10 -8.04 4.69
CA ASN A 275 10.27 -7.47 4.01
C ASN A 275 10.66 -6.10 4.58
N LEU A 276 9.68 -5.26 4.93
CA LEU A 276 9.88 -4.01 5.66
C LEU A 276 10.46 -4.25 7.06
N SER A 277 9.83 -5.12 7.85
CA SER A 277 10.21 -5.33 9.25
C SER A 277 11.51 -6.13 9.37
N ILE A 278 11.43 -7.44 9.18
CA ILE A 278 12.57 -8.35 9.32
C ILE A 278 13.64 -8.05 8.26
N GLY A 279 13.24 -7.66 7.05
CA GLY A 279 14.17 -7.36 5.97
C GLY A 279 15.05 -6.15 6.24
N CYS A 280 14.50 -5.04 6.71
CA CYS A 280 15.26 -3.81 7.02
C CYS A 280 15.92 -3.86 8.41
N ALA A 281 15.46 -4.74 9.30
CA ALA A 281 16.08 -4.89 10.62
C ALA A 281 17.54 -5.38 10.50
N SER A 282 18.45 -4.80 11.27
CA SER A 282 19.78 -5.34 11.44
C SER A 282 19.75 -6.74 12.06
N SER A 283 20.88 -7.44 12.08
CA SER A 283 20.95 -8.75 12.76
C SER A 283 20.45 -8.69 14.21
N GLU A 284 20.78 -7.60 14.94
CA GLU A 284 20.26 -7.33 16.29
C GLU A 284 18.76 -7.07 16.29
N GLY A 285 18.27 -6.25 15.35
CA GLY A 285 16.86 -5.91 15.21
C GLY A 285 16.00 -7.11 14.85
N LYS A 286 16.49 -8.03 14.03
CA LYS A 286 15.80 -9.29 13.73
C LYS A 286 15.56 -10.10 15.01
N ALA A 287 16.57 -10.22 15.90
CA ALA A 287 16.42 -10.92 17.17
C ALA A 287 15.45 -10.18 18.11
N TRP A 288 15.48 -8.85 18.12
CA TRP A 288 14.57 -8.00 18.87
C TRP A 288 13.12 -8.21 18.48
N ILE A 289 12.79 -8.13 17.18
CA ILE A 289 11.45 -8.35 16.65
C ILE A 289 10.97 -9.77 16.95
N HIS A 290 11.79 -10.79 16.67
CA HIS A 290 11.40 -12.19 16.90
C HIS A 290 11.15 -12.52 18.37
N SER A 291 11.75 -11.78 19.30
CA SER A 291 11.51 -11.93 20.73
C SER A 291 10.29 -11.15 21.23
N GLY A 292 9.53 -10.46 20.37
CA GLY A 292 8.44 -9.56 20.77
C GLY A 292 8.95 -8.40 21.64
N GLY A 293 10.11 -7.81 21.32
CA GLY A 293 10.68 -6.68 22.04
C GLY A 293 11.24 -6.99 23.43
N THR A 294 11.39 -8.27 23.81
CA THR A 294 11.87 -8.63 25.16
C THR A 294 13.40 -8.74 25.25
N GLY A 295 14.12 -8.74 24.11
CA GLY A 295 15.58 -8.97 24.05
C GLY A 295 15.97 -10.42 24.40
N GLY A 296 15.01 -11.34 24.40
CA GLY A 296 15.24 -12.76 24.66
C GLY A 296 15.76 -13.52 23.43
N SER A 297 15.63 -14.85 23.47
CA SER A 297 15.96 -15.69 22.32
C SER A 297 14.99 -15.48 21.17
N MET A 298 15.50 -15.29 19.95
CA MET A 298 14.67 -15.19 18.74
C MET A 298 13.80 -16.44 18.48
N TRP A 299 14.08 -17.54 19.14
CA TRP A 299 13.35 -18.82 18.98
C TRP A 299 12.32 -19.07 20.06
N GLY A 300 12.16 -18.18 21.04
CA GLY A 300 11.38 -18.42 22.26
C GLY A 300 10.34 -17.33 22.57
N GLY A 301 10.07 -16.42 21.64
CA GLY A 301 9.03 -15.39 21.81
C GLY A 301 7.61 -15.96 21.72
N GLU A 302 6.66 -15.29 22.37
CA GLU A 302 5.24 -15.54 22.15
C GLU A 302 4.86 -15.24 20.70
N GLN A 303 4.05 -16.11 20.09
CA GLN A 303 3.75 -16.04 18.65
C GLN A 303 3.09 -14.70 18.26
N ASP A 304 2.05 -14.29 18.98
CA ASP A 304 1.31 -13.07 18.67
C ASP A 304 2.16 -11.82 18.93
N ALA A 305 2.93 -11.79 20.02
CA ALA A 305 3.87 -10.69 20.30
C ALA A 305 4.94 -10.54 19.18
N PHE A 306 5.40 -11.63 18.58
CA PHE A 306 6.30 -11.59 17.42
C PHE A 306 5.60 -10.99 16.19
N LEU A 307 4.36 -11.39 15.89
CA LEU A 307 3.59 -10.90 14.75
C LEU A 307 3.24 -9.41 14.90
N GLU A 308 2.89 -9.00 16.11
CA GLU A 308 2.65 -7.59 16.48
C GLU A 308 3.92 -6.77 16.35
N ALA A 309 5.05 -7.24 16.91
CA ALA A 309 6.35 -6.60 16.79
C ALA A 309 6.77 -6.44 15.32
N MET A 310 6.46 -7.42 14.48
CA MET A 310 6.73 -7.37 13.04
C MET A 310 5.92 -6.28 12.35
N ALA A 311 4.62 -6.13 12.65
CA ALA A 311 3.78 -5.06 12.14
C ALA A 311 4.26 -3.67 12.57
N GLU A 312 4.61 -3.51 13.87
CA GLU A 312 5.12 -2.26 14.44
C GLU A 312 6.49 -1.85 13.88
N ALA A 313 7.38 -2.82 13.70
CA ALA A 313 8.68 -2.59 13.06
C ALA A 313 8.52 -2.17 11.59
N ALA A 314 7.60 -2.78 10.83
CA ALA A 314 7.30 -2.38 9.46
C ALA A 314 6.80 -0.93 9.39
N LYS A 315 5.88 -0.56 10.29
CA LYS A 315 5.37 0.81 10.39
C LYS A 315 6.51 1.82 10.64
N SER A 316 7.44 1.53 11.54
CA SER A 316 8.56 2.42 11.86
C SER A 316 9.45 2.70 10.64
N VAL A 317 9.65 1.70 9.77
CA VAL A 317 10.38 1.87 8.51
C VAL A 317 9.60 2.75 7.54
N VAL A 318 8.31 2.53 7.38
CA VAL A 318 7.44 3.35 6.51
C VAL A 318 7.37 4.80 7.01
N ASP A 319 7.28 5.01 8.32
CA ASP A 319 7.29 6.35 8.93
C ASP A 319 8.60 7.10 8.62
N CYS A 320 9.75 6.40 8.59
CA CYS A 320 11.05 6.96 8.19
C CYS A 320 11.05 7.50 6.74
N PHE A 321 10.25 6.90 5.87
CA PHE A 321 10.05 7.35 4.49
C PHE A 321 8.80 8.22 4.32
N GLY A 322 8.48 9.07 5.30
CA GLY A 322 7.40 10.05 5.23
C GLY A 322 6.01 9.41 5.29
N SER A 323 5.83 8.41 6.17
CA SER A 323 4.58 7.67 6.31
C SER A 323 4.07 7.08 4.99
N GLY A 324 5.02 6.60 4.16
CA GLY A 324 4.74 5.96 2.88
C GLY A 324 4.74 6.88 1.66
N GLU A 325 4.87 8.19 1.81
CA GLU A 325 4.95 9.13 0.67
C GLU A 325 6.16 8.83 -0.24
N ARG A 326 7.27 8.38 0.34
CA ARG A 326 8.51 8.03 -0.35
C ARG A 326 8.76 6.52 -0.35
N ALA A 327 7.69 5.75 -0.54
CA ALA A 327 7.76 4.30 -0.65
C ALA A 327 6.73 3.76 -1.66
N LEU A 328 7.01 2.57 -2.19
CA LEU A 328 6.05 1.76 -2.94
C LEU A 328 6.34 0.27 -2.72
N TYR A 329 5.34 -0.57 -2.94
CA TYR A 329 5.38 -1.97 -2.56
C TYR A 329 4.96 -2.85 -3.73
N ILE A 330 5.74 -3.92 -3.98
CA ILE A 330 5.47 -4.91 -5.02
C ILE A 330 5.69 -6.30 -4.42
N ASN A 331 4.72 -7.20 -4.60
CA ASN A 331 4.80 -8.61 -4.26
C ASN A 331 4.79 -9.45 -5.53
N VAL A 332 5.79 -10.31 -5.70
CA VAL A 332 5.84 -11.31 -6.76
C VAL A 332 5.37 -12.65 -6.18
N MET A 333 4.30 -13.21 -6.75
CA MET A 333 3.64 -14.44 -6.30
C MET A 333 3.95 -15.59 -7.25
N ASN A 334 5.23 -15.98 -7.31
CA ASN A 334 5.70 -17.14 -8.08
C ASN A 334 6.45 -18.14 -7.18
N CYS A 335 6.63 -19.37 -7.64
CA CYS A 335 7.27 -20.43 -6.88
C CYS A 335 6.70 -20.54 -5.45
N LEU A 336 5.38 -20.49 -5.33
CA LEU A 336 4.66 -20.41 -4.06
C LEU A 336 4.85 -21.69 -3.23
N SER A 337 5.73 -21.59 -2.23
CA SER A 337 6.07 -22.64 -1.28
C SER A 337 5.67 -22.26 0.13
N VAL A 338 5.50 -23.25 1.01
CA VAL A 338 5.28 -23.03 2.45
C VAL A 338 6.51 -22.46 3.16
N ASP A 339 7.69 -22.51 2.52
CA ASP A 339 8.95 -22.02 3.07
C ASP A 339 9.45 -20.79 2.29
N CYS A 340 10.18 -19.92 2.97
CA CYS A 340 10.67 -18.67 2.39
C CYS A 340 12.11 -18.80 1.87
N ASP A 341 12.61 -17.74 1.19
CA ASP A 341 13.98 -17.64 0.69
C ASP A 341 15.06 -17.66 1.78
N CYS A 342 14.66 -17.63 3.06
CA CYS A 342 15.57 -17.84 4.19
C CYS A 342 15.90 -19.32 4.43
N ASP A 343 15.30 -20.25 3.70
CA ASP A 343 15.60 -21.68 3.71
C ASP A 343 16.36 -22.07 2.44
N GLY A 344 17.54 -22.65 2.58
CA GLY A 344 18.35 -23.14 1.46
C GLY A 344 17.90 -24.50 0.92
N ASN A 345 16.87 -25.11 1.52
CA ASN A 345 16.23 -26.33 1.04
C ASN A 345 14.72 -26.28 1.28
N PRO A 346 14.04 -25.28 0.66
CA PRO A 346 12.61 -25.09 0.85
C PRO A 346 11.83 -26.28 0.29
N ALA A 347 10.62 -26.48 0.82
CA ALA A 347 9.66 -27.39 0.20
C ALA A 347 9.42 -26.98 -1.26
N GLU A 348 9.25 -27.98 -2.14
CA GLU A 348 8.87 -27.70 -3.52
C GLU A 348 7.55 -26.91 -3.56
N PRO A 349 7.43 -25.89 -4.44
CA PRO A 349 6.18 -25.21 -4.67
C PRO A 349 5.09 -26.20 -5.08
N ASP A 350 3.96 -26.16 -4.38
CA ASP A 350 2.80 -27.03 -4.63
C ASP A 350 1.51 -26.24 -4.97
N MET A 351 1.66 -24.96 -5.14
CA MET A 351 0.64 -24.03 -5.59
C MET A 351 1.09 -23.36 -6.90
N HIS A 352 0.15 -23.08 -7.82
CA HIS A 352 0.43 -22.37 -9.06
C HIS A 352 0.90 -20.93 -8.81
N ASP A 353 1.65 -20.40 -9.76
CA ASP A 353 2.05 -19.00 -9.76
C ASP A 353 0.84 -18.10 -10.02
N ILE A 354 0.68 -17.00 -9.27
CA ILE A 354 -0.51 -16.14 -9.33
C ILE A 354 -0.26 -14.90 -10.21
N GLY A 355 0.90 -14.22 -10.00
CA GLY A 355 1.16 -12.98 -10.70
C GLY A 355 2.06 -12.02 -9.92
N ILE A 356 2.03 -10.75 -10.32
CA ILE A 356 2.73 -9.65 -9.66
C ILE A 356 1.68 -8.63 -9.23
N LEU A 357 1.75 -8.21 -7.96
CA LEU A 357 0.85 -7.22 -7.38
C LEU A 357 1.64 -6.01 -6.89
N ALA A 358 1.05 -4.82 -7.02
CA ALA A 358 1.65 -3.58 -6.54
C ALA A 358 0.62 -2.67 -5.87
N SER A 359 1.03 -1.98 -4.80
CA SER A 359 0.20 -1.00 -4.10
C SER A 359 1.07 0.09 -3.46
N LEU A 360 0.43 1.21 -3.11
CA LEU A 360 1.03 2.25 -2.26
C LEU A 360 0.74 2.02 -0.77
N ASP A 361 0.01 0.94 -0.44
CA ASP A 361 -0.27 0.49 0.93
C ASP A 361 0.21 -0.96 1.10
N PRO A 362 1.21 -1.23 1.98
CA PRO A 362 1.79 -2.57 2.13
C PRO A 362 0.82 -3.56 2.80
N VAL A 363 -0.14 -3.07 3.59
CA VAL A 363 -1.13 -3.90 4.28
C VAL A 363 -2.19 -4.38 3.29
N ALA A 364 -2.70 -3.46 2.44
CA ALA A 364 -3.62 -3.77 1.34
C ALA A 364 -2.98 -4.78 0.38
N LEU A 365 -1.71 -4.59 0.04
CA LEU A 365 -0.97 -5.48 -0.83
C LEU A 365 -0.86 -6.89 -0.26
N ASP A 366 -0.43 -7.03 1.00
CA ASP A 366 -0.31 -8.34 1.64
C ASP A 366 -1.68 -9.00 1.85
N GLN A 367 -2.73 -8.21 2.17
CA GLN A 367 -4.10 -8.73 2.27
C GLN A 367 -4.58 -9.28 0.93
N ALA A 368 -4.39 -8.56 -0.17
CA ALA A 368 -4.78 -9.02 -1.51
C ALA A 368 -4.07 -10.33 -1.89
N CYS A 369 -2.77 -10.43 -1.61
CA CYS A 369 -2.01 -11.68 -1.84
C CYS A 369 -2.59 -12.86 -1.05
N ILE A 370 -2.93 -12.65 0.23
CA ILE A 370 -3.55 -13.69 1.07
C ILE A 370 -4.91 -14.10 0.52
N ASP A 371 -5.77 -13.15 0.15
CA ASP A 371 -7.10 -13.45 -0.37
C ASP A 371 -7.01 -14.28 -1.66
N LEU A 372 -6.04 -13.99 -2.54
CA LEU A 372 -5.78 -14.79 -3.74
C LEU A 372 -5.32 -16.21 -3.40
N VAL A 373 -4.46 -16.39 -2.39
CA VAL A 373 -4.07 -17.72 -1.89
C VAL A 373 -5.29 -18.48 -1.36
N TYR A 374 -6.16 -17.82 -0.58
CA TYR A 374 -7.36 -18.45 -0.03
C TYR A 374 -8.41 -18.78 -1.08
N ALA A 375 -8.43 -18.05 -2.20
CA ALA A 375 -9.32 -18.32 -3.34
C ALA A 375 -8.81 -19.45 -4.26
N ALA A 376 -7.52 -19.80 -4.19
CA ALA A 376 -6.91 -20.78 -5.07
C ALA A 376 -7.27 -22.23 -4.65
N GLU A 377 -7.62 -23.07 -5.65
CA GLU A 377 -7.99 -24.48 -5.40
C GLU A 377 -6.82 -25.31 -4.83
N ASP A 378 -5.59 -24.96 -5.16
CA ASP A 378 -4.35 -25.62 -4.74
C ASP A 378 -3.62 -24.89 -3.60
N GLY A 379 -4.20 -23.85 -3.00
CA GLY A 379 -3.61 -23.05 -1.92
C GLY A 379 -3.51 -23.75 -0.56
N GLY A 380 -3.99 -25.00 -0.44
CA GLY A 380 -4.23 -25.66 0.85
C GLY A 380 -3.03 -25.77 1.78
N SER A 381 -1.83 -26.06 1.28
CA SER A 381 -0.61 -26.16 2.09
C SER A 381 -0.17 -24.81 2.63
N LEU A 382 -0.24 -23.76 1.79
CA LEU A 382 0.11 -22.40 2.17
C LEU A 382 -0.92 -21.82 3.15
N ILE A 383 -2.22 -22.06 2.94
CA ILE A 383 -3.28 -21.72 3.91
C ILE A 383 -3.00 -22.36 5.26
N GLN A 384 -2.71 -23.66 5.29
CA GLN A 384 -2.37 -24.36 6.52
C GLN A 384 -1.14 -23.76 7.23
N ARG A 385 -0.12 -23.34 6.46
CA ARG A 385 1.06 -22.66 7.02
C ARG A 385 0.66 -21.35 7.66
N ILE A 386 -0.12 -20.51 6.97
CA ILE A 386 -0.60 -19.20 7.45
C ILE A 386 -1.40 -19.39 8.74
N GLU A 387 -2.38 -20.27 8.75
CA GLU A 387 -3.26 -20.53 9.91
C GLU A 387 -2.52 -21.14 11.09
N SER A 388 -1.63 -22.12 10.85
CA SER A 388 -0.86 -22.77 11.93
C SER A 388 0.08 -21.83 12.68
N ARG A 389 0.36 -20.66 12.11
CA ARG A 389 1.21 -19.62 12.69
C ARG A 389 0.46 -18.37 13.10
N ASN A 390 -0.88 -18.41 13.08
CA ASN A 390 -1.71 -17.23 13.30
C ASN A 390 -1.31 -16.04 12.41
N GLY A 391 -0.87 -16.32 11.17
CA GLY A 391 -0.21 -15.31 10.31
C GLY A 391 -1.08 -14.09 10.01
N LEU A 392 -2.41 -14.25 9.97
CA LEU A 392 -3.34 -13.14 9.75
C LEU A 392 -3.32 -12.09 10.87
N HIS A 393 -2.89 -12.49 12.08
CA HIS A 393 -2.78 -11.57 13.21
C HIS A 393 -1.84 -10.37 12.94
N THR A 394 -0.81 -10.56 12.11
CA THR A 394 0.02 -9.44 11.65
C THR A 394 -0.82 -8.35 10.99
N LEU A 395 -1.74 -8.72 10.07
CA LEU A 395 -2.61 -7.77 9.37
C LEU A 395 -3.72 -7.20 10.28
N GLU A 396 -4.18 -7.97 11.25
CA GLU A 396 -5.13 -7.49 12.26
C GLU A 396 -4.49 -6.42 13.13
N HIS A 397 -3.24 -6.64 13.55
CA HIS A 397 -2.49 -5.69 14.37
C HIS A 397 -2.15 -4.40 13.60
N THR A 398 -1.80 -4.47 12.30
CA THR A 398 -1.58 -3.26 11.48
C THR A 398 -2.79 -2.34 11.50
N ARG A 399 -4.00 -2.89 11.39
CA ARG A 399 -5.24 -2.13 11.51
C ARG A 399 -5.40 -1.50 12.89
N ALA A 400 -5.09 -2.24 13.96
CA ALA A 400 -5.22 -1.77 15.34
C ALA A 400 -4.30 -0.57 15.65
N ILE A 401 -3.11 -0.50 15.03
CA ILE A 401 -2.14 0.59 15.20
C ILE A 401 -2.26 1.69 14.13
N GLY A 402 -3.29 1.63 13.27
CA GLY A 402 -3.50 2.62 12.21
C GLY A 402 -2.41 2.59 11.12
N PHE A 403 -1.88 1.42 10.80
CA PHE A 403 -0.87 1.23 9.76
C PHE A 403 -1.48 0.53 8.56
N GLY A 404 -1.90 1.29 7.54
CA GLY A 404 -2.49 0.79 6.32
C GLY A 404 -3.91 0.25 6.44
N SER A 405 -4.44 -0.30 5.36
CA SER A 405 -5.81 -0.79 5.23
C SER A 405 -5.84 -2.26 4.81
N ARG A 406 -6.72 -3.06 5.43
CA ARG A 406 -7.04 -4.41 4.97
C ARG A 406 -8.12 -4.42 3.87
N ASP A 407 -8.87 -3.34 3.76
CA ASP A 407 -9.81 -3.13 2.66
C ASP A 407 -9.03 -2.60 1.46
N TYR A 408 -9.29 -3.11 0.26
CA TYR A 408 -8.58 -2.73 -0.97
C TYR A 408 -9.47 -2.90 -2.20
N THR A 409 -9.11 -2.24 -3.30
CA THR A 409 -9.68 -2.47 -4.61
C THR A 409 -8.65 -3.19 -5.48
N LEU A 410 -8.96 -4.43 -5.91
CA LEU A 410 -8.10 -5.16 -6.84
C LEU A 410 -8.36 -4.69 -8.27
N VAL A 411 -7.32 -4.22 -8.95
CA VAL A 411 -7.35 -3.76 -10.34
C VAL A 411 -6.49 -4.70 -11.19
N ASN A 412 -7.14 -5.56 -11.98
CA ASN A 412 -6.43 -6.39 -12.96
C ASN A 412 -6.08 -5.52 -14.17
N ILE A 413 -4.77 -5.35 -14.45
CA ILE A 413 -4.29 -4.53 -15.56
C ILE A 413 -4.20 -5.29 -16.87
N ASP A 414 -4.36 -6.61 -16.87
CA ASP A 414 -4.35 -7.45 -18.09
C ASP A 414 -5.63 -7.20 -18.92
N ASP A 415 -6.75 -6.81 -18.28
CA ASP A 415 -8.04 -6.56 -18.92
C ASP A 415 -8.07 -5.31 -19.83
N GLY A 416 -7.03 -4.48 -19.80
CA GLY A 416 -6.90 -3.24 -20.58
C GLY A 416 -5.90 -3.29 -21.73
N LEU A 417 -5.28 -4.44 -21.99
CA LEU A 417 -4.21 -4.60 -23.00
C LEU A 417 -4.70 -5.19 -24.35
N ASP A 418 -6.03 -5.30 -24.60
CA ASP A 418 -6.64 -5.75 -25.84
C ASP A 418 -6.83 -4.62 -26.87
#